data_7bdca6a16948551594c56dcbef95b829
#
_entry.id   7bdca6a16948551594c56dcbef95b829
#
_cell.length_a   1.000
_cell.length_b   1.000
_cell.length_c   1.000
_cell.angle_alpha   90.00
_cell.angle_beta   90.00
_cell.angle_gamma   90.00
#
_symmetry.space_group_name_H-M   'P 1'
#
loop_
_entity.id
_entity.type
_entity.pdbx_description
1 polymer ?
#
loop_
_entity_poly.entity_id
_entity_poly.type
_entity_poly.pdbx_seq_one_letter_code
_entity_poly.pdbx_strand_id
1 'polypeptide(L)'
;FVFGIHVWKDYRDTLMDNQIEQLKVTTKILSKNMESSIQEYEDDLDFFDGLKNAEDAKGIFQSYIEKKEMFVEDLFWEKQDGTFLGSVSGKQYKDGIKTAQMSGKKSMYQMKREDTKQEKYLVVKKVLDDGNTLCLVVNEEKYYNKIISDIKIGSNGYIVIKASDGRILMHPDNGQWGIDVIAGRKEMYPELDFSSLE
;
A
#
# COMPACT_ATOMS: atom_id res chain seq x y z
N PHE A 1 -3.57 42.71 31.17
CA PHE A 1 -4.43 41.90 30.25
C PHE A 1 -3.78 41.62 28.92
N VAL A 2 -3.03 42.55 28.32
CA VAL A 2 -2.32 42.39 27.03
C VAL A 2 -1.19 41.35 27.16
N PHE A 3 -0.51 41.27 28.30
CA PHE A 3 0.59 40.34 28.54
C PHE A 3 0.14 38.86 28.51
N GLY A 4 -1.03 38.58 29.05
CA GLY A 4 -1.57 37.19 29.06
C GLY A 4 -1.96 36.66 27.68
N ILE A 5 -2.36 37.56 26.77
CA ILE A 5 -2.76 37.17 25.40
C ILE A 5 -1.54 36.82 24.54
N HIS A 6 -0.42 37.53 24.70
CA HIS A 6 0.83 37.21 23.98
C HIS A 6 1.43 35.88 24.46
N VAL A 7 1.52 35.65 25.75
CA VAL A 7 2.04 34.38 26.30
C VAL A 7 1.19 33.18 25.82
N TRP A 8 -0.13 33.36 25.76
CA TRP A 8 -1.02 32.28 25.28
C TRP A 8 -0.84 31.99 23.80
N LYS A 9 -0.67 33.01 22.98
CA LYS A 9 -0.46 32.86 21.54
C LYS A 9 0.87 32.17 21.27
N ASP A 10 1.95 32.62 21.88
CA ASP A 10 3.29 32.05 21.70
C ASP A 10 3.35 30.59 22.18
N TYR A 11 2.70 30.28 23.31
CA TYR A 11 2.58 28.90 23.82
C TYR A 11 1.80 27.99 22.87
N ARG A 12 0.67 28.45 22.35
CA ARG A 12 -0.14 27.71 21.38
C ARG A 12 0.63 27.45 20.09
N ASP A 13 1.29 28.46 19.57
CA ASP A 13 2.04 28.38 18.31
C ASP A 13 3.24 27.41 18.48
N THR A 14 3.94 27.46 19.60
CA THR A 14 5.00 26.51 19.95
C THR A 14 4.49 25.07 20.07
N LEU A 15 3.31 24.86 20.67
CA LEU A 15 2.70 23.52 20.77
C LEU A 15 2.30 22.98 19.38
N MET A 16 1.77 23.84 18.52
CA MET A 16 1.42 23.45 17.15
C MET A 16 2.66 23.10 16.35
N ASP A 17 3.73 23.88 16.43
CA ASP A 17 4.99 23.61 15.74
C ASP A 17 5.60 22.27 16.20
N ASN A 18 5.61 22.00 17.50
CA ASN A 18 6.08 20.73 18.04
C ASN A 18 5.23 19.53 17.56
N GLN A 19 3.90 19.68 17.48
CA GLN A 19 3.02 18.64 16.94
C GLN A 19 3.29 18.38 15.46
N ILE A 20 3.46 19.45 14.67
CA ILE A 20 3.79 19.34 13.24
C ILE A 20 5.12 18.62 13.05
N GLU A 21 6.15 18.94 13.82
CA GLU A 21 7.45 18.26 13.75
C GLU A 21 7.33 16.77 14.13
N GLN A 22 6.58 16.44 15.17
CA GLN A 22 6.34 15.04 15.53
C GLN A 22 5.61 14.28 14.41
N LEU A 23 4.63 14.90 13.76
CA LEU A 23 3.92 14.33 12.62
C LEU A 23 4.85 14.09 11.44
N LYS A 24 5.72 15.05 11.11
CA LYS A 24 6.73 14.89 10.04
C LYS A 24 7.66 13.72 10.33
N VAL A 25 8.16 13.60 11.56
CA VAL A 25 9.04 12.48 11.96
C VAL A 25 8.30 11.15 11.85
N THR A 26 7.09 11.07 12.37
CA THR A 26 6.25 9.86 12.31
C THR A 26 5.98 9.45 10.86
N THR A 27 5.56 10.39 10.02
CA THR A 27 5.29 10.14 8.59
C THR A 27 6.56 9.66 7.86
N LYS A 28 7.71 10.25 8.15
CA LYS A 28 8.99 9.83 7.57
C LYS A 28 9.40 8.41 7.99
N ILE A 29 9.19 8.04 9.25
CA ILE A 29 9.45 6.68 9.73
C ILE A 29 8.54 5.67 9.02
N LEU A 30 7.24 5.97 8.91
CA LEU A 30 6.28 5.13 8.22
C LEU A 30 6.61 4.96 6.74
N SER A 31 6.94 6.04 6.05
CA SER A 31 7.36 5.99 4.64
C SER A 31 8.54 5.07 4.46
N LYS A 32 9.57 5.20 5.32
CA LYS A 32 10.74 4.32 5.28
C LYS A 32 10.42 2.85 5.56
N ASN A 33 9.55 2.58 6.52
CA ASN A 33 9.14 1.22 6.84
C ASN A 33 8.38 0.59 5.67
N MET A 34 7.51 1.35 5.00
CA MET A 34 6.81 0.89 3.80
C MET A 34 7.76 0.67 2.63
N GLU A 35 8.68 1.61 2.38
CA GLU A 35 9.71 1.47 1.35
C GLU A 35 10.54 0.21 1.58
N SER A 36 10.94 -0.06 2.83
CA SER A 36 11.68 -1.27 3.18
C SER A 36 10.87 -2.53 2.97
N SER A 37 9.59 -2.54 3.33
CA SER A 37 8.71 -3.69 3.09
C SER A 37 8.52 -3.95 1.58
N ILE A 38 8.34 -2.90 0.79
CA ILE A 38 8.21 -3.00 -0.66
C ILE A 38 9.51 -3.54 -1.28
N GLN A 39 10.67 -3.03 -0.83
CA GLN A 39 11.97 -3.53 -1.29
C GLN A 39 12.15 -5.02 -0.96
N GLU A 40 11.75 -5.45 0.24
CA GLU A 40 11.77 -6.86 0.62
C GLU A 40 10.91 -7.73 -0.32
N TYR A 41 9.71 -7.27 -0.68
CA TYR A 41 8.86 -7.98 -1.63
C TYR A 41 9.46 -8.01 -3.05
N GLU A 42 10.16 -6.96 -3.47
CA GLU A 42 10.90 -6.96 -4.73
C GLU A 42 12.02 -8.01 -4.75
N ASP A 43 12.79 -8.09 -3.67
CA ASP A 43 13.89 -9.05 -3.52
C ASP A 43 13.35 -10.49 -3.45
N ASP A 44 12.24 -10.71 -2.77
CA ASP A 44 11.54 -11.99 -2.72
C ASP A 44 11.08 -12.45 -4.12
N LEU A 45 10.53 -11.52 -4.93
CA LEU A 45 10.16 -11.84 -6.31
C LEU A 45 11.36 -12.20 -7.19
N ASP A 46 12.53 -11.58 -6.96
CA ASP A 46 13.76 -11.94 -7.67
C ASP A 46 14.25 -13.33 -7.29
N PHE A 47 14.12 -13.71 -6.03
CA PHE A 47 14.42 -15.06 -5.56
C PHE A 47 13.50 -16.10 -6.19
N PHE A 48 12.19 -15.87 -6.22
CA PHE A 48 11.22 -16.82 -6.77
C PHE A 48 11.23 -16.93 -8.28
N ASP A 49 11.72 -15.94 -9.02
CA ASP A 49 11.93 -16.04 -10.47
C ASP A 49 12.84 -17.25 -10.84
N GLY A 50 13.83 -17.53 -10.01
CA GLY A 50 14.71 -18.70 -10.17
C GLY A 50 13.99 -20.06 -10.00
N LEU A 51 12.81 -20.10 -9.41
CA LEU A 51 12.08 -21.33 -9.08
C LEU A 51 10.94 -21.68 -10.04
N LYS A 52 10.81 -20.99 -11.15
CA LYS A 52 9.69 -21.11 -12.11
C LYS A 52 9.40 -22.52 -12.64
N ASN A 53 10.35 -23.45 -12.54
CA ASN A 53 10.21 -24.85 -12.96
C ASN A 53 10.19 -25.86 -11.81
N ALA A 54 10.04 -25.38 -10.57
CA ALA A 54 9.99 -26.29 -9.42
C ALA A 54 8.68 -27.09 -9.42
N GLU A 55 8.79 -28.42 -9.34
CA GLU A 55 7.62 -29.32 -9.25
C GLU A 55 6.79 -29.02 -8.01
N ASP A 56 7.41 -28.61 -6.92
CA ASP A 56 6.76 -28.27 -5.65
C ASP A 56 6.68 -26.74 -5.41
N ALA A 57 6.45 -25.97 -6.45
CA ALA A 57 6.33 -24.51 -6.33
C ALA A 57 5.26 -24.08 -5.31
N LYS A 58 4.13 -24.77 -5.29
CA LYS A 58 3.05 -24.50 -4.33
C LYS A 58 3.48 -24.71 -2.89
N GLY A 59 4.19 -25.79 -2.58
CA GLY A 59 4.69 -26.06 -1.24
C GLY A 59 5.74 -25.05 -0.79
N ILE A 60 6.60 -24.60 -1.71
CA ILE A 60 7.58 -23.53 -1.45
C ILE A 60 6.85 -22.21 -1.16
N PHE A 61 5.87 -21.83 -1.95
CA PHE A 61 5.08 -20.61 -1.76
C PHE A 61 4.29 -20.66 -0.45
N GLN A 62 3.68 -21.80 -0.13
CA GLN A 62 2.98 -21.99 1.13
C GLN A 62 3.92 -21.81 2.33
N SER A 63 5.09 -22.43 2.32
CA SER A 63 6.09 -22.29 3.38
C SER A 63 6.59 -20.85 3.53
N TYR A 64 6.71 -20.11 2.43
CA TYR A 64 7.05 -18.69 2.47
C TYR A 64 5.94 -17.85 3.09
N ILE A 65 4.70 -18.04 2.64
CA ILE A 65 3.52 -17.32 3.16
C ILE A 65 3.36 -17.58 4.66
N GLU A 66 3.51 -18.82 5.12
CA GLU A 66 3.45 -19.16 6.54
C GLU A 66 4.51 -18.43 7.38
N LYS A 67 5.70 -18.21 6.84
CA LYS A 67 6.76 -17.42 7.51
C LYS A 67 6.47 -15.91 7.51
N LYS A 68 5.79 -15.41 6.49
CA LYS A 68 5.41 -14.01 6.31
C LYS A 68 3.97 -13.71 6.78
N GLU A 69 3.39 -14.62 7.59
CA GLU A 69 1.99 -14.72 8.04
C GLU A 69 1.23 -13.40 8.21
N MET A 70 1.93 -12.31 8.49
CA MET A 70 1.23 -11.06 8.83
C MET A 70 0.61 -10.37 7.63
N PHE A 71 1.24 -10.42 6.45
CA PHE A 71 0.83 -9.52 5.36
C PHE A 71 0.68 -10.21 4.01
N VAL A 72 1.48 -11.24 3.71
CA VAL A 72 1.41 -11.94 2.42
C VAL A 72 0.25 -12.91 2.44
N GLU A 73 -0.67 -12.74 1.50
CA GLU A 73 -1.90 -13.54 1.37
C GLU A 73 -1.73 -14.63 0.31
N ASP A 74 -0.99 -14.34 -0.75
CA ASP A 74 -0.77 -15.27 -1.86
C ASP A 74 0.51 -14.97 -2.62
N LEU A 75 1.02 -15.98 -3.32
CA LEU A 75 2.12 -15.92 -4.24
C LEU A 75 1.86 -16.90 -5.39
N PHE A 76 1.94 -16.45 -6.64
CA PHE A 76 1.63 -17.28 -7.80
C PHE A 76 2.25 -16.75 -9.09
N TRP A 77 2.33 -17.60 -10.10
CA TRP A 77 2.58 -17.20 -11.48
C TRP A 77 1.26 -17.02 -12.22
N GLU A 78 1.06 -15.85 -12.79
CA GLU A 78 0.00 -15.57 -13.76
C GLU A 78 0.55 -15.85 -15.17
N LYS A 79 0.00 -16.85 -15.84
CA LYS A 79 0.35 -17.17 -17.22
C LYS A 79 -0.28 -16.18 -18.19
N GLN A 80 0.23 -16.13 -19.43
CA GLN A 80 -0.29 -15.29 -20.49
C GLN A 80 -1.77 -15.58 -20.83
N ASP A 81 -2.27 -16.80 -20.57
CA ASP A 81 -3.66 -17.20 -20.72
C ASP A 81 -4.55 -16.83 -19.51
N GLY A 82 -3.99 -16.16 -18.50
CA GLY A 82 -4.66 -15.81 -17.25
C GLY A 82 -4.77 -16.93 -16.22
N THR A 83 -4.13 -18.07 -16.46
CA THR A 83 -4.10 -19.18 -15.49
C THR A 83 -3.14 -18.86 -14.35
N PHE A 84 -3.56 -19.08 -13.10
CA PHE A 84 -2.73 -18.93 -11.91
C PHE A 84 -2.10 -20.28 -11.51
N LEU A 85 -0.78 -20.32 -11.46
CA LEU A 85 -0.02 -21.50 -11.02
C LEU A 85 0.63 -21.24 -9.66
N GLY A 86 0.55 -22.26 -8.80
CA GLY A 86 1.19 -22.22 -7.48
C GLY A 86 0.41 -21.43 -6.44
N SER A 87 -0.72 -20.78 -6.80
CA SER A 87 -1.54 -20.02 -5.84
C SER A 87 -1.91 -20.89 -4.64
N VAL A 88 -1.59 -20.40 -3.45
CA VAL A 88 -1.87 -21.07 -2.18
C VAL A 88 -3.31 -20.78 -1.77
N SER A 89 -3.77 -19.55 -1.93
CA SER A 89 -5.13 -19.16 -1.56
C SER A 89 -6.21 -19.70 -2.51
N GLY A 90 -5.86 -19.98 -3.76
CA GLY A 90 -6.81 -20.35 -4.82
C GLY A 90 -7.76 -19.20 -5.21
N LYS A 91 -7.53 -17.99 -4.71
CA LYS A 91 -8.34 -16.81 -4.99
C LYS A 91 -7.98 -16.22 -6.35
N GLN A 92 -8.93 -15.52 -6.97
CA GLN A 92 -8.68 -14.74 -8.18
C GLN A 92 -8.75 -13.26 -7.88
N TYR A 93 -7.83 -12.51 -8.47
CA TYR A 93 -7.69 -11.08 -8.28
C TYR A 93 -7.95 -10.38 -9.60
N LYS A 94 -8.90 -9.44 -9.63
CA LYS A 94 -9.31 -8.70 -10.82
C LYS A 94 -9.25 -7.18 -10.62
N ASP A 95 -9.51 -6.45 -11.67
CA ASP A 95 -9.63 -4.99 -11.69
C ASP A 95 -8.39 -4.28 -11.12
N GLY A 96 -7.21 -4.76 -11.52
CA GLY A 96 -5.95 -4.20 -11.06
C GLY A 96 -5.70 -2.79 -11.60
N ILE A 97 -5.46 -1.85 -10.69
CA ILE A 97 -5.05 -0.50 -11.04
C ILE A 97 -3.57 -0.35 -10.69
N LYS A 98 -2.75 -0.01 -11.68
CA LYS A 98 -1.33 0.22 -11.47
C LYS A 98 -1.14 1.45 -10.59
N THR A 99 -0.45 1.29 -9.46
CA THR A 99 -0.20 2.34 -8.48
C THR A 99 1.24 2.87 -8.52
N ALA A 100 2.19 2.02 -8.93
CA ALA A 100 3.58 2.42 -9.09
C ALA A 100 4.31 1.59 -10.14
N GLN A 101 5.27 2.21 -10.83
CA GLN A 101 6.33 1.52 -11.55
C GLN A 101 7.52 1.37 -10.59
N MET A 102 8.04 0.17 -10.49
CA MET A 102 9.15 -0.19 -9.62
C MET A 102 10.40 -0.49 -10.43
N SER A 103 11.46 -0.95 -9.79
CA SER A 103 12.72 -1.26 -10.46
C SER A 103 12.60 -2.42 -11.46
N GLY A 104 13.32 -2.34 -12.57
CA GLY A 104 13.33 -3.38 -13.60
C GLY A 104 11.95 -3.60 -14.23
N LYS A 105 11.54 -4.90 -14.31
CA LYS A 105 10.23 -5.32 -14.86
C LYS A 105 9.13 -5.45 -13.78
N LYS A 106 9.29 -4.78 -12.64
CA LYS A 106 8.36 -4.86 -11.52
C LYS A 106 7.38 -3.69 -11.52
N SER A 107 6.18 -3.93 -11.03
CA SER A 107 5.12 -2.92 -10.89
C SER A 107 4.22 -3.27 -9.72
N MET A 108 3.65 -2.26 -9.09
CA MET A 108 2.69 -2.41 -8.00
C MET A 108 1.29 -2.07 -8.48
N TYR A 109 0.33 -2.88 -8.07
CA TYR A 109 -1.09 -2.74 -8.41
C TYR A 109 -1.94 -2.80 -7.15
N GLN A 110 -3.03 -2.03 -7.13
CA GLN A 110 -4.13 -2.28 -6.23
C GLN A 110 -5.17 -3.12 -6.96
N MET A 111 -5.54 -4.25 -6.42
CA MET A 111 -6.46 -5.20 -7.02
C MET A 111 -7.61 -5.55 -6.07
N LYS A 112 -8.74 -5.95 -6.63
CA LYS A 112 -9.88 -6.46 -5.88
C LYS A 112 -9.93 -7.98 -5.99
N ARG A 113 -10.42 -8.62 -4.94
CA ARG A 113 -10.76 -10.03 -5.01
C ARG A 113 -12.03 -10.22 -5.83
N GLU A 114 -12.06 -11.25 -6.70
CA GLU A 114 -13.18 -11.47 -7.63
C GLU A 114 -14.50 -11.72 -6.91
N ASP A 115 -14.47 -12.47 -5.81
CA ASP A 115 -15.64 -12.90 -5.06
C ASP A 115 -16.15 -11.88 -4.03
N THR A 116 -15.40 -10.81 -3.78
CA THR A 116 -15.79 -9.73 -2.88
C THR A 116 -15.55 -8.36 -3.49
N LYS A 117 -16.49 -7.44 -3.32
CA LYS A 117 -16.32 -6.03 -3.74
C LYS A 117 -15.52 -5.20 -2.72
N GLN A 118 -15.29 -5.75 -1.53
CA GLN A 118 -14.79 -5.00 -0.37
C GLN A 118 -13.31 -5.25 -0.08
N GLU A 119 -12.82 -6.48 -0.35
CA GLU A 119 -11.42 -6.79 -0.08
C GLU A 119 -10.52 -6.26 -1.20
N LYS A 120 -9.50 -5.49 -0.82
CA LYS A 120 -8.49 -4.93 -1.71
C LYS A 120 -7.12 -5.42 -1.29
N TYR A 121 -6.29 -5.64 -2.29
CA TYR A 121 -4.96 -6.19 -2.13
C TYR A 121 -3.95 -5.36 -2.88
N LEU A 122 -2.80 -5.18 -2.27
CA LEU A 122 -1.63 -4.65 -2.94
C LEU A 122 -0.91 -5.83 -3.58
N VAL A 123 -0.70 -5.77 -4.89
CA VAL A 123 -0.04 -6.84 -5.64
C VAL A 123 1.24 -6.30 -6.27
N VAL A 124 2.35 -6.88 -5.88
CA VAL A 124 3.64 -6.61 -6.51
C VAL A 124 3.82 -7.64 -7.62
N LYS A 125 3.98 -7.16 -8.86
CA LYS A 125 4.12 -7.98 -10.06
C LYS A 125 5.51 -7.83 -10.67
N LYS A 126 6.10 -8.95 -11.09
CA LYS A 126 7.32 -8.99 -11.88
C LYS A 126 7.05 -9.73 -13.19
N VAL A 127 7.27 -9.06 -14.34
CA VAL A 127 7.17 -9.71 -15.64
C VAL A 127 8.46 -10.50 -15.90
N LEU A 128 8.31 -11.79 -16.20
CA LEU A 128 9.38 -12.74 -16.47
C LEU A 128 9.77 -12.73 -17.95
N ASP A 129 10.93 -13.33 -18.27
CA ASP A 129 11.45 -13.38 -19.65
C ASP A 129 10.61 -14.25 -20.58
N ASP A 130 9.88 -15.22 -20.02
CA ASP A 130 8.97 -16.10 -20.76
C ASP A 130 7.56 -15.46 -20.99
N GLY A 131 7.35 -14.22 -20.56
CA GLY A 131 6.11 -13.48 -20.68
C GLY A 131 5.08 -13.79 -19.59
N ASN A 132 5.35 -14.72 -18.68
CA ASN A 132 4.54 -14.93 -17.48
C ASN A 132 4.78 -13.81 -16.46
N THR A 133 3.93 -13.71 -15.44
CA THR A 133 4.08 -12.71 -14.40
C THR A 133 4.10 -13.40 -13.03
N LEU A 134 5.10 -13.10 -12.23
CA LEU A 134 5.13 -13.52 -10.83
C LEU A 134 4.43 -12.46 -9.99
N CYS A 135 3.46 -12.87 -9.18
CA CYS A 135 2.59 -12.00 -8.39
C CYS A 135 2.71 -12.33 -6.90
N LEU A 136 3.04 -11.34 -6.09
CA LEU A 136 3.00 -11.39 -4.63
C LEU A 136 1.88 -10.50 -4.13
N VAL A 137 0.96 -11.08 -3.35
CA VAL A 137 -0.26 -10.43 -2.88
C VAL A 137 -0.16 -10.10 -1.41
N VAL A 138 -0.30 -8.82 -1.09
CA VAL A 138 -0.30 -8.29 0.27
C VAL A 138 -1.72 -7.89 0.65
N ASN A 139 -2.18 -8.33 1.81
CA ASN A 139 -3.46 -7.92 2.37
C ASN A 139 -3.32 -6.51 2.97
N GLU A 140 -3.87 -5.50 2.30
CA GLU A 140 -3.77 -4.10 2.71
C GLU A 140 -4.39 -3.84 4.09
N GLU A 141 -5.50 -4.49 4.40
CA GLU A 141 -6.19 -4.32 5.68
C GLU A 141 -5.35 -4.86 6.84
N LYS A 142 -4.77 -6.06 6.70
CA LYS A 142 -3.87 -6.62 7.71
C LYS A 142 -2.65 -5.73 7.91
N TYR A 143 -2.07 -5.23 6.82
CA TYR A 143 -0.93 -4.32 6.88
C TYR A 143 -1.29 -3.02 7.59
N TYR A 144 -2.40 -2.38 7.22
CA TYR A 144 -2.88 -1.16 7.85
C TYR A 144 -3.12 -1.36 9.34
N ASN A 145 -3.88 -2.39 9.71
CA ASN A 145 -4.26 -2.65 11.10
C ASN A 145 -3.05 -2.98 11.99
N LYS A 146 -2.01 -3.59 11.45
CA LYS A 146 -0.83 -3.97 12.23
C LYS A 146 0.22 -2.87 12.34
N ILE A 147 0.41 -2.08 11.27
CA ILE A 147 1.53 -1.13 11.20
C ILE A 147 1.08 0.32 11.45
N ILE A 148 -0.16 0.66 11.09
CA ILE A 148 -0.59 2.05 10.95
C ILE A 148 -1.69 2.42 11.95
N SER A 149 -2.64 1.54 12.22
CA SER A 149 -3.85 1.86 12.99
C SER A 149 -3.55 2.34 14.42
N ASP A 150 -2.46 1.85 15.02
CA ASP A 150 -2.07 2.19 16.39
C ASP A 150 -1.40 3.57 16.50
N ILE A 151 -1.05 4.17 15.36
CA ILE A 151 -0.45 5.49 15.33
C ILE A 151 -1.53 6.55 15.42
N LYS A 152 -1.65 7.14 16.61
CA LYS A 152 -2.66 8.16 16.88
C LYS A 152 -2.10 9.56 16.63
N ILE A 153 -2.88 10.36 15.93
CA ILE A 153 -2.62 11.78 15.69
C ILE A 153 -3.63 12.59 16.50
N GLY A 154 -3.20 13.10 17.65
CA GLY A 154 -4.12 13.76 18.58
C GLY A 154 -5.24 12.82 19.06
N SER A 155 -6.43 13.35 19.33
CA SER A 155 -7.56 12.57 19.82
C SER A 155 -8.34 11.85 18.72
N ASN A 156 -8.38 12.38 17.50
CA ASN A 156 -9.26 11.91 16.43
C ASN A 156 -8.57 11.78 15.05
N GLY A 157 -7.26 12.06 14.98
CA GLY A 157 -6.52 11.96 13.74
C GLY A 157 -6.15 10.52 13.38
N TYR A 158 -5.99 10.27 12.10
CA TYR A 158 -5.56 9.00 11.53
C TYR A 158 -4.62 9.22 10.34
N ILE A 159 -3.97 8.15 9.92
CA ILE A 159 -3.06 8.18 8.78
C ILE A 159 -3.76 7.61 7.55
N VAL A 160 -3.56 8.26 6.42
CA VAL A 160 -3.99 7.80 5.10
C VAL A 160 -2.76 7.63 4.23
N ILE A 161 -2.66 6.49 3.54
CA ILE A 161 -1.61 6.25 2.56
C ILE A 161 -2.20 6.42 1.18
N LYS A 162 -1.52 7.23 0.37
CA LYS A 162 -1.89 7.50 -1.01
C LYS A 162 -0.76 7.09 -1.96
N ALA A 163 -1.14 6.64 -3.15
CA ALA A 163 -0.22 6.56 -4.28
C ALA A 163 0.15 7.96 -4.79
N SER A 164 1.19 8.04 -5.62
CA SER A 164 1.64 9.30 -6.22
C SER A 164 0.58 9.97 -7.09
N ASP A 165 -0.36 9.20 -7.66
CA ASP A 165 -1.49 9.70 -8.45
C ASP A 165 -2.67 10.20 -7.60
N GLY A 166 -2.54 10.23 -6.26
CA GLY A 166 -3.58 10.70 -5.35
C GLY A 166 -4.60 9.64 -4.92
N ARG A 167 -4.49 8.41 -5.42
CA ARG A 167 -5.37 7.30 -5.06
C ARG A 167 -5.12 6.84 -3.64
N ILE A 168 -6.18 6.62 -2.87
CA ILE A 168 -6.09 6.07 -1.53
C ILE A 168 -5.73 4.58 -1.61
N LEU A 169 -4.56 4.23 -1.08
CA LEU A 169 -4.13 2.84 -0.93
C LEU A 169 -4.63 2.27 0.39
N MET A 170 -4.49 3.01 1.49
CA MET A 170 -4.89 2.57 2.82
C MET A 170 -5.59 3.68 3.59
N HIS A 171 -6.70 3.32 4.25
CA HIS A 171 -7.54 4.22 5.04
C HIS A 171 -8.20 3.43 6.17
N PRO A 172 -8.49 4.00 7.36
CA PRO A 172 -9.22 3.29 8.41
C PRO A 172 -10.63 2.87 7.99
N ASP A 173 -11.24 3.59 7.07
CA ASP A 173 -12.50 3.21 6.43
C ASP A 173 -12.20 2.53 5.08
N ASN A 174 -12.48 1.21 4.98
CA ASN A 174 -12.26 0.41 3.79
C ASN A 174 -13.03 0.92 2.57
N GLY A 175 -14.14 1.63 2.78
CA GLY A 175 -14.93 2.25 1.72
C GLY A 175 -14.16 3.31 0.94
N GLN A 176 -13.13 3.90 1.55
CA GLN A 176 -12.31 4.96 0.95
C GLN A 176 -11.17 4.41 0.09
N TRP A 177 -10.84 3.13 0.19
CA TRP A 177 -9.71 2.55 -0.54
C TRP A 177 -9.95 2.54 -2.05
N GLY A 178 -8.94 2.98 -2.80
CA GLY A 178 -8.98 3.08 -4.26
C GLY A 178 -9.70 4.31 -4.80
N ILE A 179 -10.20 5.20 -3.93
CA ILE A 179 -10.77 6.48 -4.34
C ILE A 179 -9.63 7.41 -4.77
N ASP A 180 -9.79 8.04 -5.93
CA ASP A 180 -8.93 9.13 -6.37
C ASP A 180 -9.40 10.43 -5.71
N VAL A 181 -8.65 10.86 -4.69
CA VAL A 181 -9.00 12.06 -3.92
C VAL A 181 -8.83 13.33 -4.74
N ILE A 182 -7.86 13.36 -5.66
CA ILE A 182 -7.59 14.54 -6.49
C ILE A 182 -8.71 14.70 -7.51
N ALA A 183 -9.06 13.62 -8.23
CA ALA A 183 -10.16 13.64 -9.19
C ALA A 183 -11.49 14.01 -8.53
N GLY A 184 -11.81 13.42 -7.37
CA GLY A 184 -13.03 13.75 -6.64
C GLY A 184 -13.06 15.19 -6.13
N ARG A 185 -11.92 15.78 -5.73
CA ARG A 185 -11.86 17.18 -5.34
C ARG A 185 -11.97 18.12 -6.53
N LYS A 186 -11.35 17.80 -7.67
CA LYS A 186 -11.49 18.57 -8.91
C LYS A 186 -12.94 18.61 -9.39
N GLU A 187 -13.68 17.52 -9.23
CA GLU A 187 -15.11 17.46 -9.55
C GLU A 187 -15.96 18.33 -8.61
N MET A 188 -15.69 18.28 -7.29
CA MET A 188 -16.43 19.06 -6.29
C MET A 188 -16.08 20.56 -6.27
N TYR A 189 -14.85 20.91 -6.62
CA TYR A 189 -14.31 22.27 -6.53
C TYR A 189 -13.51 22.63 -7.79
N PRO A 190 -14.18 22.74 -8.96
CA PRO A 190 -13.49 22.95 -10.24
C PRO A 190 -12.74 24.27 -10.34
N GLU A 191 -13.07 25.23 -9.47
CA GLU A 191 -12.42 26.55 -9.38
C GLU A 191 -11.08 26.55 -8.63
N LEU A 192 -10.74 25.46 -7.93
CA LEU A 192 -9.51 25.37 -7.14
C LEU A 192 -8.36 24.76 -7.96
N ASP A 193 -7.17 25.32 -7.75
CA ASP A 193 -5.94 24.76 -8.31
C ASP A 193 -5.39 23.63 -7.40
N PHE A 194 -5.32 22.44 -7.93
CA PHE A 194 -4.81 21.23 -7.24
C PHE A 194 -3.41 20.84 -7.72
N SER A 195 -2.75 21.62 -8.57
CA SER A 195 -1.44 21.26 -9.16
C SER A 195 -0.34 21.05 -8.12
N SER A 196 -0.47 21.64 -6.94
CA SER A 196 0.47 21.44 -5.82
C SER A 196 0.29 20.11 -5.07
N LEU A 197 -0.75 19.34 -5.39
CA LEU A 197 -1.06 18.04 -4.78
C LEU A 197 -0.73 16.85 -5.70
N GLU A 198 -0.35 17.15 -6.94
CA GLU A 198 0.15 16.21 -7.94
C GLU A 198 1.67 16.09 -7.84
#